data_7690a3b60862ecd35ccd3735178efc25
#
_entry.id   7690a3b60862ecd35ccd3735178efc25
#
_cell.length_a   1.000
_cell.length_b   1.000
_cell.length_c   1.000
_cell.angle_alpha   90.00
_cell.angle_beta   90.00
_cell.angle_gamma   90.00
#
_symmetry.space_group_name_H-M   'P 1'
#
loop_
_entity.id
_entity.type
_entity.pdbx_description
1 polymer ?
#
loop_
_entity_poly.entity_id
_entity_poly.type
_entity_poly.pdbx_seq_one_letter_code
_entity_poly.pdbx_strand_id
1 'polypeptide(L)'
;TVAFPISPQSIRVSSYNKPVQMVILGSTYEELEEVQSKVIRKLRQNKNLSRLESDYSRDKPEINLQINKNKAKDLGVSTESIGKTLETLYGGKTVTKFNKLGKEYPIILQQYLTDRRSQEGLSKIFVRSETTGKLISLANLVEFNENGSAKKLARYNRQRAVTISANIS
;
A
#
# COMPACT_ATOMS: atom_id res chain seq x y z
N THR A 1 -11.49 -6.72 21.70
CA THR A 1 -10.02 -6.76 21.57
C THR A 1 -9.42 -7.53 22.74
N VAL A 2 -8.55 -8.50 22.46
CA VAL A 2 -7.86 -9.32 23.47
C VAL A 2 -6.35 -9.16 23.27
N ALA A 3 -5.60 -8.96 24.36
CA ALA A 3 -4.15 -8.91 24.36
C ALA A 3 -3.59 -9.95 25.32
N PHE A 4 -2.56 -10.68 24.92
CA PHE A 4 -1.89 -11.65 25.77
C PHE A 4 -0.38 -11.71 25.51
N PRO A 5 0.43 -11.98 26.56
CA PRO A 5 1.85 -12.17 26.39
C PRO A 5 2.13 -13.55 25.78
N ILE A 6 3.14 -13.62 24.93
CA ILE A 6 3.59 -14.87 24.31
C ILE A 6 5.03 -15.13 24.68
N SER A 7 5.34 -16.36 25.05
CA SER A 7 6.71 -16.79 25.27
C SER A 7 7.48 -16.84 23.95
N PRO A 8 8.70 -16.26 23.86
CA PRO A 8 9.46 -16.17 22.61
C PRO A 8 9.79 -17.51 21.94
N GLN A 9 9.76 -18.61 22.68
CA GLN A 9 10.12 -19.94 22.15
C GLN A 9 9.07 -20.56 21.22
N SER A 10 7.84 -20.05 21.21
CA SER A 10 6.74 -20.61 20.39
C SER A 10 6.59 -20.00 19.01
N ILE A 11 7.31 -18.90 18.70
CA ILE A 11 7.23 -18.23 17.39
C ILE A 11 8.64 -18.05 16.82
N ARG A 12 9.13 -19.04 16.11
CA ARG A 12 10.29 -18.88 15.22
C ARG A 12 9.82 -18.24 13.90
N VAL A 13 9.62 -16.94 13.91
CA VAL A 13 9.43 -16.17 12.68
C VAL A 13 10.38 -15.00 12.71
N SER A 14 11.47 -15.15 11.96
CA SER A 14 12.51 -14.17 11.64
C SER A 14 13.39 -13.63 12.79
N SER A 15 14.60 -13.32 12.42
CA SER A 15 15.86 -13.03 13.10
C SER A 15 15.91 -11.95 14.20
N TYR A 16 14.81 -11.53 14.80
CA TYR A 16 14.77 -10.57 15.92
C TYR A 16 13.92 -11.12 17.05
N ASN A 17 14.52 -12.03 17.84
CA ASN A 17 13.89 -12.56 19.06
C ASN A 17 13.99 -11.50 20.17
N LYS A 18 13.07 -10.53 20.21
CA LYS A 18 12.95 -9.63 21.35
C LYS A 18 12.36 -10.39 22.54
N PRO A 19 12.91 -10.22 23.76
CA PRO A 19 12.49 -11.01 24.94
C PRO A 19 11.06 -10.74 25.37
N VAL A 20 10.53 -9.55 25.05
CA VAL A 20 9.13 -9.20 25.37
C VAL A 20 8.35 -9.11 24.06
N GLN A 21 7.30 -9.94 23.97
CA GLN A 21 6.36 -9.92 22.84
C GLN A 21 4.93 -9.98 23.35
N MET A 22 4.08 -9.14 22.77
CA MET A 22 2.64 -9.08 23.05
C MET A 22 1.88 -9.08 21.74
N VAL A 23 0.95 -10.00 21.58
CA VAL A 23 0.02 -10.04 20.44
C VAL A 23 -1.32 -9.49 20.86
N ILE A 24 -1.84 -8.54 20.08
CA ILE A 24 -3.15 -7.94 20.25
C ILE A 24 -4.02 -8.47 19.12
N LEU A 25 -5.18 -9.02 19.45
CA LEU A 25 -6.17 -9.52 18.50
C LEU A 25 -7.38 -8.60 18.44
N GLY A 26 -7.95 -8.44 17.25
CA GLY A 26 -9.13 -7.61 17.05
C GLY A 26 -9.89 -7.94 15.78
N SER A 27 -11.04 -7.30 15.63
CA SER A 27 -11.93 -7.52 14.49
C SER A 27 -11.48 -6.75 13.24
N THR A 28 -10.91 -5.57 13.43
CA THR A 28 -10.42 -4.69 12.35
C THR A 28 -9.00 -4.20 12.66
N TYR A 29 -8.25 -3.84 11.62
CA TYR A 29 -6.90 -3.28 11.82
C TYR A 29 -6.96 -1.84 12.35
N GLU A 30 -8.03 -1.10 12.07
CA GLU A 30 -8.28 0.23 12.60
C GLU A 30 -8.39 0.19 14.13
N GLU A 31 -9.20 -0.73 14.66
CA GLU A 31 -9.33 -0.97 16.10
C GLU A 31 -7.98 -1.38 16.73
N LEU A 32 -7.25 -2.27 16.06
CA LEU A 32 -5.93 -2.71 16.51
C LEU A 32 -4.91 -1.57 16.56
N GLU A 33 -4.94 -0.65 15.61
CA GLU A 33 -4.05 0.51 15.56
C GLU A 33 -4.31 1.47 16.74
N GLU A 34 -5.57 1.73 17.08
CA GLU A 34 -5.91 2.55 18.23
C GLU A 34 -5.43 1.92 19.54
N VAL A 35 -5.71 0.62 19.72
CA VAL A 35 -5.29 -0.12 20.93
C VAL A 35 -3.78 -0.19 21.02
N GLN A 36 -3.10 -0.51 19.91
CA GLN A 36 -1.64 -0.52 19.82
C GLN A 36 -1.05 0.82 20.25
N SER A 37 -1.58 1.92 19.76
CA SER A 37 -1.11 3.27 20.09
C SER A 37 -1.22 3.58 21.58
N LYS A 38 -2.35 3.17 22.19
CA LYS A 38 -2.59 3.31 23.64
C LYS A 38 -1.61 2.46 24.45
N VAL A 39 -1.39 1.20 24.02
CA VAL A 39 -0.48 0.26 24.67
C VAL A 39 0.97 0.75 24.57
N ILE A 40 1.43 1.12 23.38
CA ILE A 40 2.81 1.63 23.18
C ILE A 40 3.04 2.88 24.04
N ARG A 41 2.07 3.79 24.12
CA ARG A 41 2.18 4.99 24.96
C ARG A 41 2.39 4.66 26.44
N LYS A 42 1.67 3.65 26.96
CA LYS A 42 1.84 3.17 28.35
C LYS A 42 3.17 2.46 28.54
N LEU A 43 3.56 1.59 27.60
CA LEU A 43 4.81 0.84 27.69
C LEU A 43 6.06 1.75 27.63
N ARG A 44 6.01 2.86 26.92
CA ARG A 44 7.09 3.86 26.86
C ARG A 44 7.39 4.51 28.23
N GLN A 45 6.45 4.50 29.15
CA GLN A 45 6.65 5.04 30.50
C GLN A 45 7.45 4.08 31.40
N ASN A 46 7.59 2.81 31.00
CA ASN A 46 8.33 1.81 31.74
C ASN A 46 9.82 1.88 31.36
N LYS A 47 10.66 2.32 32.30
CA LYS A 47 12.12 2.46 32.13
C LYS A 47 12.85 1.14 31.89
N ASN A 48 12.23 0.01 32.23
CA ASN A 48 12.82 -1.32 32.06
C ASN A 48 12.60 -1.88 30.64
N LEU A 49 11.91 -1.12 29.77
CA LEU A 49 11.66 -1.52 28.39
C LEU A 49 12.34 -0.54 27.42
N SER A 50 13.03 -1.10 26.45
CA SER A 50 13.69 -0.35 25.38
C SER A 50 13.32 -0.90 24.00
N ARG A 51 13.56 -0.12 22.96
CA ARG A 51 13.32 -0.49 21.55
C ARG A 51 11.93 -1.12 21.32
N LEU A 52 10.90 -0.40 21.79
CA LEU A 52 9.51 -0.75 21.50
C LEU A 52 9.24 -0.64 19.99
N GLU A 53 8.83 -1.72 19.38
CA GLU A 53 8.48 -1.81 17.96
C GLU A 53 7.15 -2.53 17.79
N SER A 54 6.46 -2.20 16.71
CA SER A 54 5.27 -2.91 16.26
C SER A 54 5.49 -3.46 14.85
N ASP A 55 4.90 -4.61 14.56
CA ASP A 55 4.88 -5.19 13.22
C ASP A 55 3.82 -4.56 12.30
N TYR A 56 2.99 -3.66 12.83
CA TYR A 56 1.98 -2.91 12.08
C TYR A 56 2.27 -1.42 12.11
N SER A 57 2.45 -0.85 10.93
CA SER A 57 2.58 0.60 10.72
C SER A 57 1.98 0.96 9.37
N ARG A 58 1.28 2.09 9.28
CA ARG A 58 0.76 2.64 8.02
C ARG A 58 1.72 3.68 7.45
N ASP A 59 2.97 3.29 7.28
CA ASP A 59 4.04 4.16 6.78
C ASP A 59 4.35 3.97 5.28
N LYS A 60 3.63 3.04 4.63
CA LYS A 60 3.74 2.87 3.18
C LYS A 60 2.80 3.85 2.49
N PRO A 61 3.31 4.84 1.75
CA PRO A 61 2.44 5.74 1.00
C PRO A 61 1.67 4.95 -0.07
N GLU A 62 0.37 5.15 -0.12
CA GLU A 62 -0.54 4.56 -1.10
C GLU A 62 -1.43 5.65 -1.68
N ILE A 63 -1.51 5.69 -3.00
CA ILE A 63 -2.41 6.59 -3.71
C ILE A 63 -3.65 5.79 -4.09
N ASN A 64 -4.79 6.16 -3.53
CA ASN A 64 -6.08 5.59 -3.87
C ASN A 64 -6.76 6.47 -4.90
N LEU A 65 -7.08 5.90 -6.05
CA LEU A 65 -7.73 6.60 -7.16
C LEU A 65 -9.21 6.23 -7.22
N GLN A 66 -10.07 7.21 -7.04
CA GLN A 66 -11.51 7.04 -7.22
C GLN A 66 -11.94 7.66 -8.55
N ILE A 67 -12.47 6.81 -9.44
CA ILE A 67 -12.94 7.27 -10.75
C ILE A 67 -14.33 7.89 -10.59
N ASN A 68 -14.47 9.16 -11.03
CA ASN A 68 -15.77 9.80 -11.13
C ASN A 68 -16.49 9.28 -12.38
N LYS A 69 -17.31 8.26 -12.18
CA LYS A 69 -18.03 7.56 -13.27
C LYS A 69 -18.95 8.48 -14.07
N ASN A 70 -19.57 9.46 -13.41
CA ASN A 70 -20.48 10.39 -14.09
C ASN A 70 -19.70 11.31 -15.02
N LYS A 71 -18.65 11.94 -14.53
CA LYS A 71 -17.78 12.78 -15.38
C LYS A 71 -17.13 12.00 -16.52
N ALA A 72 -16.70 10.76 -16.26
CA ALA A 72 -16.12 9.90 -17.29
C ALA A 72 -17.14 9.61 -18.39
N LYS A 73 -18.38 9.29 -18.04
CA LYS A 73 -19.48 9.06 -18.99
C LYS A 73 -19.80 10.32 -19.81
N ASP A 74 -19.94 11.48 -19.16
CA ASP A 74 -20.25 12.75 -19.81
C ASP A 74 -19.17 13.16 -20.82
N LEU A 75 -17.92 12.85 -20.53
CA LEU A 75 -16.77 13.11 -21.40
C LEU A 75 -16.50 11.99 -22.42
N GLY A 76 -17.33 10.93 -22.42
CA GLY A 76 -17.21 9.81 -23.34
C GLY A 76 -15.94 8.99 -23.11
N VAL A 77 -15.50 8.82 -21.86
CA VAL A 77 -14.34 8.00 -21.49
C VAL A 77 -14.81 6.79 -20.69
N SER A 78 -14.50 5.59 -21.18
CA SER A 78 -14.84 4.37 -20.44
C SER A 78 -13.91 4.14 -19.25
N THR A 79 -14.44 3.55 -18.19
CA THR A 79 -13.63 3.14 -17.02
C THR A 79 -12.57 2.11 -17.41
N GLU A 80 -12.84 1.30 -18.41
CA GLU A 80 -11.89 0.33 -18.96
C GLU A 80 -10.69 1.03 -19.61
N SER A 81 -10.93 2.08 -20.39
CA SER A 81 -9.88 2.90 -21.02
C SER A 81 -8.98 3.56 -19.98
N ILE A 82 -9.58 4.08 -18.88
CA ILE A 82 -8.83 4.64 -17.75
C ILE A 82 -7.97 3.54 -17.10
N GLY A 83 -8.56 2.38 -16.81
CA GLY A 83 -7.84 1.25 -16.19
C GLY A 83 -6.68 0.77 -17.04
N LYS A 84 -6.88 0.55 -18.34
CA LYS A 84 -5.81 0.14 -19.28
C LYS A 84 -4.68 1.15 -19.38
N THR A 85 -5.01 2.45 -19.35
CA THR A 85 -4.01 3.51 -19.39
C THR A 85 -3.17 3.51 -18.12
N LEU A 86 -3.80 3.41 -16.95
CA LEU A 86 -3.11 3.33 -15.66
C LEU A 86 -2.25 2.06 -15.56
N GLU A 87 -2.78 0.90 -15.93
CA GLU A 87 -2.05 -0.37 -15.96
C GLU A 87 -0.79 -0.25 -16.82
N THR A 88 -0.93 0.31 -18.04
CA THR A 88 0.20 0.47 -18.96
C THR A 88 1.26 1.43 -18.42
N LEU A 89 0.85 2.59 -17.91
CA LEU A 89 1.78 3.65 -17.53
C LEU A 89 2.40 3.42 -16.15
N TYR A 90 1.65 2.88 -15.19
CA TYR A 90 2.13 2.59 -13.83
C TYR A 90 2.69 1.18 -13.68
N GLY A 91 2.02 0.18 -14.26
CA GLY A 91 2.43 -1.22 -14.17
C GLY A 91 3.57 -1.58 -15.13
N GLY A 92 3.64 -0.88 -16.27
CA GLY A 92 4.52 -1.23 -17.36
C GLY A 92 3.94 -2.34 -18.23
N LYS A 93 3.78 -2.08 -19.52
CA LYS A 93 3.26 -3.06 -20.48
C LYS A 93 4.30 -3.39 -21.54
N THR A 94 4.58 -4.68 -21.72
CA THR A 94 5.37 -5.14 -22.85
C THR A 94 4.53 -4.97 -24.12
N VAL A 95 4.89 -4.00 -24.95
CA VAL A 95 4.16 -3.67 -26.20
C VAL A 95 4.62 -4.51 -27.38
N THR A 96 5.91 -4.88 -27.41
CA THR A 96 6.50 -5.73 -28.43
C THR A 96 7.84 -6.28 -27.96
N LYS A 97 8.44 -7.14 -28.75
CA LYS A 97 9.79 -7.64 -28.54
C LYS A 97 10.61 -7.43 -29.81
N PHE A 98 11.90 -7.23 -29.66
CA PHE A 98 12.83 -7.20 -30.79
C PHE A 98 13.95 -8.20 -30.60
N ASN A 99 14.45 -8.75 -31.72
CA ASN A 99 15.55 -9.70 -31.72
C ASN A 99 16.87 -8.98 -31.99
N LYS A 100 17.86 -9.19 -31.13
CA LYS A 100 19.23 -8.73 -31.33
C LYS A 100 20.22 -9.84 -30.97
N LEU A 101 21.07 -10.18 -31.90
CA LEU A 101 22.10 -11.24 -31.73
C LEU A 101 21.52 -12.58 -31.23
N GLY A 102 20.37 -13.01 -31.78
CA GLY A 102 19.70 -14.26 -31.40
C GLY A 102 19.00 -14.26 -30.05
N LYS A 103 18.86 -13.09 -29.39
CA LYS A 103 18.12 -12.91 -28.11
C LYS A 103 16.95 -12.00 -28.30
N GLU A 104 15.81 -12.34 -27.67
CA GLU A 104 14.63 -11.50 -27.60
C GLU A 104 14.73 -10.52 -26.44
N TYR A 105 14.42 -9.25 -26.73
CA TYR A 105 14.35 -8.17 -25.75
C TYR A 105 12.95 -7.56 -25.74
N PRO A 106 12.26 -7.48 -24.58
CA PRO A 106 10.96 -6.84 -24.50
C PRO A 106 11.10 -5.31 -24.58
N ILE A 107 10.19 -4.67 -25.30
CA ILE A 107 9.99 -3.21 -25.25
C ILE A 107 8.86 -2.94 -24.27
N ILE A 108 9.20 -2.29 -23.15
CA ILE A 108 8.25 -1.99 -22.09
C ILE A 108 7.85 -0.51 -22.18
N LEU A 109 6.56 -0.25 -22.31
CA LEU A 109 5.99 1.08 -22.24
C LEU A 109 5.58 1.37 -20.79
N GLN A 110 6.12 2.45 -20.22
CA GLN A 110 5.78 2.89 -18.85
C GLN A 110 6.05 4.39 -18.71
N GLN A 111 5.40 5.01 -17.74
CA GLN A 111 5.65 6.39 -17.38
C GLN A 111 7.00 6.53 -16.65
N TYR A 112 7.61 7.71 -16.73
CA TYR A 112 8.90 7.98 -16.07
C TYR A 112 8.79 7.80 -14.55
N LEU A 113 9.85 7.30 -13.92
CA LEU A 113 9.81 6.91 -12.51
C LEU A 113 9.50 8.08 -11.56
N THR A 114 10.01 9.28 -11.86
CA THR A 114 9.73 10.50 -11.09
C THR A 114 8.26 10.87 -11.12
N ASP A 115 7.62 10.80 -12.29
CA ASP A 115 6.21 11.14 -12.47
C ASP A 115 5.28 10.08 -11.84
N ARG A 116 5.70 8.80 -11.79
CA ARG A 116 4.92 7.73 -11.14
C ARG A 116 4.81 7.88 -9.62
N ARG A 117 5.68 8.67 -8.98
CA ARG A 117 5.73 8.86 -7.54
C ARG A 117 5.06 10.14 -7.06
N SER A 118 4.54 10.94 -7.98
CA SER A 118 3.92 12.22 -7.66
C SER A 118 2.48 12.30 -8.17
N GLN A 119 1.66 13.03 -7.45
CA GLN A 119 0.29 13.35 -7.88
C GLN A 119 0.30 14.17 -9.18
N GLU A 120 1.30 15.02 -9.37
CA GLU A 120 1.48 15.83 -10.57
C GLU A 120 1.68 14.96 -11.83
N GLY A 121 2.31 13.80 -11.69
CA GLY A 121 2.48 12.84 -12.77
C GLY A 121 1.18 12.32 -13.34
N LEU A 122 0.14 12.21 -12.51
CA LEU A 122 -1.20 11.79 -12.96
C LEU A 122 -1.90 12.86 -13.81
N SER A 123 -1.65 14.15 -13.53
CA SER A 123 -2.21 15.24 -14.34
C SER A 123 -1.65 15.28 -15.76
N LYS A 124 -0.47 14.70 -15.99
CA LYS A 124 0.17 14.58 -17.31
C LYS A 124 -0.34 13.39 -18.12
N ILE A 125 -1.18 12.56 -17.55
CA ILE A 125 -1.78 11.41 -18.23
C ILE A 125 -3.07 11.84 -18.91
N PHE A 126 -3.21 11.44 -20.17
CA PHE A 126 -4.39 11.71 -20.97
C PHE A 126 -5.02 10.41 -21.45
N VAL A 127 -6.35 10.39 -21.44
CA VAL A 127 -7.16 9.29 -21.97
C VAL A 127 -7.98 9.84 -23.14
N ARG A 128 -8.11 9.05 -24.20
CA ARG A 128 -8.89 9.46 -25.37
C ARG A 128 -10.38 9.23 -25.12
N SER A 129 -11.18 10.26 -25.37
CA SER A 129 -12.65 10.14 -25.41
C SER A 129 -13.08 9.30 -26.62
N GLU A 130 -13.94 8.33 -26.39
CA GLU A 130 -14.49 7.46 -27.45
C GLU A 130 -15.53 8.20 -28.30
N THR A 131 -16.20 9.21 -27.71
CA THR A 131 -17.24 9.99 -28.40
C THR A 131 -16.67 11.17 -29.20
N THR A 132 -15.72 11.89 -28.64
CA THR A 132 -15.18 13.13 -29.25
C THR A 132 -13.80 12.94 -29.87
N GLY A 133 -13.10 11.84 -29.59
CA GLY A 133 -11.72 11.60 -30.02
C GLY A 133 -10.67 12.48 -29.34
N LYS A 134 -11.09 13.44 -28.49
CA LYS A 134 -10.20 14.37 -27.79
C LYS A 134 -9.47 13.69 -26.64
N LEU A 135 -8.27 14.21 -26.34
CA LEU A 135 -7.49 13.80 -25.17
C LEU A 135 -7.99 14.55 -23.92
N ILE A 136 -8.36 13.81 -22.88
CA ILE A 136 -8.86 14.32 -21.61
C ILE A 136 -7.86 13.96 -20.53
N SER A 137 -7.44 14.96 -19.74
CA SER A 137 -6.53 14.70 -18.61
C SER A 137 -7.20 13.80 -17.57
N LEU A 138 -6.45 12.82 -17.09
CA LEU A 138 -6.91 11.88 -16.07
C LEU A 138 -7.28 12.60 -14.77
N ALA A 139 -6.60 13.70 -14.42
CA ALA A 139 -6.90 14.53 -13.24
C ALA A 139 -8.35 15.06 -13.22
N ASN A 140 -8.99 15.18 -14.38
CA ASN A 140 -10.40 15.60 -14.46
C ASN A 140 -11.38 14.45 -14.20
N LEU A 141 -10.91 13.21 -14.26
CA LEU A 141 -11.73 12.00 -14.22
C LEU A 141 -11.61 11.23 -12.90
N VAL A 142 -10.58 11.53 -12.10
CA VAL A 142 -10.28 10.80 -10.87
C VAL A 142 -10.08 11.76 -9.69
N GLU A 143 -10.43 11.27 -8.51
CA GLU A 143 -10.11 11.90 -7.23
C GLU A 143 -8.96 11.13 -6.58
N PHE A 144 -8.03 11.88 -5.98
CA PHE A 144 -6.84 11.32 -5.36
C PHE A 144 -6.95 11.39 -3.85
N ASN A 145 -6.74 10.26 -3.20
CA ASN A 145 -6.62 10.18 -1.76
C ASN A 145 -5.28 9.53 -1.43
N GLU A 146 -4.38 10.28 -0.82
CA GLU A 146 -3.16 9.71 -0.24
C GLU A 146 -3.49 9.16 1.14
N ASN A 147 -3.24 7.87 1.32
CA ASN A 147 -3.41 7.18 2.58
C ASN A 147 -2.10 6.46 2.95
N GLY A 148 -1.87 6.34 4.25
CA GLY A 148 -0.87 5.38 4.73
C GLY A 148 -1.44 3.97 4.62
N SER A 149 -0.76 3.08 3.93
CA SER A 149 -1.08 1.66 3.88
C SER A 149 -0.14 0.84 4.76
N ALA A 150 -0.65 -0.24 5.30
CA ALA A 150 0.15 -1.13 6.10
C ALA A 150 1.06 -2.00 5.21
N LYS A 151 2.36 -2.06 5.55
CA LYS A 151 3.31 -2.93 4.84
C LYS A 151 2.99 -4.40 5.02
N LYS A 152 2.44 -4.76 6.17
CA LYS A 152 2.16 -6.15 6.56
C LYS A 152 0.86 -6.21 7.34
N LEU A 153 0.02 -7.18 6.99
CA LEU A 153 -1.21 -7.53 7.69
C LEU A 153 -1.00 -8.92 8.33
N ALA A 154 -0.73 -8.93 9.64
CA ALA A 154 -0.46 -10.17 10.37
C ALA A 154 -1.76 -10.81 10.86
N ARG A 155 -1.75 -12.13 10.97
CA ARG A 155 -2.82 -12.92 11.62
C ARG A 155 -2.21 -13.89 12.60
N TYR A 156 -2.88 -14.07 13.74
CA TYR A 156 -2.55 -15.07 14.72
C TYR A 156 -3.80 -15.89 15.00
N ASN A 157 -3.71 -17.22 14.93
CA ASN A 157 -4.85 -18.13 15.03
C ASN A 157 -6.04 -17.73 14.14
N ARG A 158 -5.77 -17.35 12.89
CA ARG A 158 -6.75 -16.89 11.87
C ARG A 158 -7.41 -15.54 12.17
N GLN A 159 -7.18 -14.93 13.33
CA GLN A 159 -7.67 -13.60 13.69
C GLN A 159 -6.65 -12.53 13.27
N ARG A 160 -7.12 -11.31 12.99
CA ARG A 160 -6.23 -10.17 12.72
C ARG A 160 -5.43 -9.87 13.98
N ALA A 161 -4.15 -9.65 13.80
CA ALA A 161 -3.22 -9.50 14.92
C ALA A 161 -2.22 -8.37 14.66
N VAL A 162 -1.80 -7.74 15.75
CA VAL A 162 -0.67 -6.82 15.79
C VAL A 162 0.26 -7.27 16.90
N THR A 163 1.56 -7.37 16.59
CA THR A 163 2.58 -7.78 17.57
C THR A 163 3.40 -6.57 17.99
N ILE A 164 3.44 -6.31 19.30
CA ILE A 164 4.33 -5.33 19.91
C ILE A 164 5.50 -6.09 20.54
N SER A 165 6.70 -5.66 20.27
CA SER A 165 7.92 -6.25 20.79
C SER A 165 8.81 -5.22 21.45
N ALA A 166 9.54 -5.63 22.51
CA ALA A 166 10.46 -4.77 23.24
C ALA A 166 11.67 -5.56 23.74
N ASN A 167 12.75 -4.82 23.98
CA ASN A 167 13.90 -5.31 24.73
C ASN A 167 13.77 -4.92 26.20
N ILE A 168 14.38 -5.71 27.08
CA ILE A 168 14.59 -5.36 28.48
C ILE A 168 15.85 -4.50 28.55
N SER A 169 15.78 -3.38 29.28
CA SER A 169 16.90 -2.45 29.50
C SER A 169 17.83 -2.96 30.57
#